data_be6a13c325a76a43639451dbc2470667
#
_entry.id   be6a13c325a76a43639451dbc2470667
#
_cell.length_a   1.000
_cell.length_b   1.000
_cell.length_c   1.000
_cell.angle_alpha   90.00
_cell.angle_beta   90.00
_cell.angle_gamma   90.00
#
_symmetry.space_group_name_H-M   'P 1'
#
loop_
_entity.id
_entity.type
_entity.pdbx_description
1 polymer ?
#
loop_
_entity_poly.entity_id
_entity_poly.type
_entity_poly.pdbx_seq_one_letter_code
_entity_poly.pdbx_strand_id
1 'polypeptide(L)'
;MSEPPSTEDGASAADPNPLDRQRKLMQLLSQETRHDIVQALLGHPRHLASEDEIDYLVHNKSTGAVQDSIARLVEEDILAMYEHEPNKHTRDYPYKFYGFTEHGIDVLDQFNYLKGVPFARAAHEKTRKSEKIERHESAPRPDLPDEVAEALRFEDDRAADTAEATDTDLSK
;
A
#
# COMPACT_ATOMS: atom_id res chain seq x y z
N MET A 1 57.14 2.07 11.07
CA MET A 1 56.02 2.50 10.21
C MET A 1 54.76 1.80 10.62
N SER A 2 53.92 2.49 11.31
CA SER A 2 52.61 1.98 11.67
C SER A 2 51.69 2.21 10.48
N GLU A 3 51.13 1.16 9.93
CA GLU A 3 50.09 1.28 8.98
C GLU A 3 48.90 2.01 9.62
N PRO A 4 48.24 2.93 8.94
CA PRO A 4 47.00 3.48 9.43
C PRO A 4 46.02 2.34 9.57
N PRO A 5 45.22 2.32 10.64
CA PRO A 5 44.20 1.32 10.73
C PRO A 5 43.33 1.44 9.48
N SER A 6 43.24 0.38 8.76
CA SER A 6 42.24 0.29 7.70
C SER A 6 40.90 0.48 8.36
N THR A 7 40.37 1.67 8.24
CA THR A 7 39.02 1.93 8.62
C THR A 7 38.16 1.07 7.71
N GLU A 8 37.82 -0.06 8.23
CA GLU A 8 36.81 -0.89 7.64
C GLU A 8 35.47 -0.17 7.81
N ASP A 9 35.24 0.76 6.95
CA ASP A 9 34.04 1.57 6.96
C ASP A 9 32.79 0.83 6.46
N GLY A 10 32.91 -0.47 6.26
CA GLY A 10 31.79 -1.31 5.90
C GLY A 10 30.64 -1.28 6.90
N ALA A 11 30.95 -0.97 8.17
CA ALA A 11 29.91 -0.89 9.21
C ALA A 11 29.07 0.39 9.11
N SER A 12 29.62 1.46 8.57
CA SER A 12 28.93 2.75 8.49
C SER A 12 27.85 2.79 7.41
N ALA A 13 27.89 1.86 6.43
CA ALA A 13 26.86 1.77 5.40
C ALA A 13 25.55 1.17 5.93
N ALA A 14 25.57 0.52 7.10
CA ALA A 14 24.40 -0.19 7.63
C ALA A 14 23.42 0.70 8.38
N ASP A 15 23.86 1.84 8.93
CA ASP A 15 23.02 2.72 9.74
C ASP A 15 23.05 4.15 9.21
N PRO A 16 22.15 4.47 8.24
CA PRO A 16 22.02 5.85 7.82
C PRO A 16 21.53 6.71 9.00
N ASN A 17 22.01 7.94 9.05
CA ASN A 17 21.52 8.93 10.01
C ASN A 17 19.98 8.97 9.96
N PRO A 18 19.29 8.91 11.12
CA PRO A 18 17.83 8.93 11.16
C PRO A 18 17.19 10.08 10.38
N LEU A 19 17.83 11.25 10.35
CA LEU A 19 17.32 12.39 9.59
C LEU A 19 17.44 12.18 8.09
N ASP A 20 18.53 11.58 7.63
CA ASP A 20 18.69 11.23 6.22
C ASP A 20 17.71 10.14 5.78
N ARG A 21 17.48 9.17 6.65
CA ARG A 21 16.49 8.13 6.41
C ARG A 21 15.09 8.73 6.27
N GLN A 22 14.72 9.61 7.18
CA GLN A 22 13.43 10.31 7.13
C GLN A 22 13.27 11.07 5.82
N ARG A 23 14.30 11.83 5.43
CA ARG A 23 14.27 12.59 4.18
C ARG A 23 14.11 11.69 2.95
N LYS A 24 14.82 10.58 2.91
CA LYS A 24 14.70 9.60 1.81
C LYS A 24 13.30 9.00 1.72
N LEU A 25 12.72 8.67 2.85
CA LEU A 25 11.34 8.16 2.90
C LEU A 25 10.33 9.22 2.46
N MET A 26 10.51 10.46 2.88
CA MET A 26 9.66 11.56 2.43
C MET A 26 9.77 11.75 0.91
N GLN A 27 10.97 11.72 0.36
CA GLN A 27 11.18 11.81 -1.09
C GLN A 27 10.56 10.63 -1.84
N LEU A 28 10.69 9.43 -1.28
CA LEU A 28 10.09 8.24 -1.87
C LEU A 28 8.57 8.38 -1.97
N LEU A 29 7.92 8.80 -0.90
CA LEU A 29 6.47 8.90 -0.81
C LEU A 29 5.87 10.14 -1.48
N SER A 30 6.64 11.22 -1.59
CA SER A 30 6.16 12.50 -2.13
C SER A 30 6.17 12.57 -3.65
N GLN A 31 6.88 11.67 -4.33
CA GLN A 31 6.83 11.62 -5.79
C GLN A 31 5.41 11.30 -6.23
N GLU A 32 4.88 12.08 -7.15
CA GLU A 32 3.45 12.11 -7.47
C GLU A 32 2.87 10.74 -7.81
N THR A 33 3.51 9.98 -8.70
CA THR A 33 2.99 8.67 -9.10
C THR A 33 3.00 7.68 -7.94
N ARG A 34 4.07 7.64 -7.15
CA ARG A 34 4.16 6.77 -5.97
C ARG A 34 3.14 7.16 -4.90
N HIS A 35 2.96 8.46 -4.69
CA HIS A 35 1.94 8.97 -3.77
C HIS A 35 0.54 8.52 -4.21
N ASP A 36 0.22 8.66 -5.49
CA ASP A 36 -1.08 8.27 -6.04
C ASP A 36 -1.32 6.76 -5.91
N ILE A 37 -0.28 5.94 -6.12
CA ILE A 37 -0.36 4.48 -5.92
C ILE A 37 -0.67 4.15 -4.46
N VAL A 38 0.02 4.79 -3.53
CA VAL A 38 -0.21 4.60 -2.10
C VAL A 38 -1.66 4.97 -1.75
N GLN A 39 -2.14 6.11 -2.23
CA GLN A 39 -3.52 6.53 -1.99
C GLN A 39 -4.53 5.56 -2.61
N ALA A 40 -4.28 5.05 -3.80
CA ALA A 40 -5.14 4.07 -4.45
C ALA A 40 -5.26 2.79 -3.62
N LEU A 41 -4.14 2.30 -3.07
CA LEU A 41 -4.13 1.10 -2.23
C LEU A 41 -4.76 1.34 -0.86
N LEU A 42 -4.59 2.51 -0.27
CA LEU A 42 -5.26 2.88 0.98
C LEU A 42 -6.77 2.93 0.81
N GLY A 43 -7.25 3.38 -0.34
CA GLY A 43 -8.68 3.46 -0.63
C GLY A 43 -9.30 2.18 -1.17
N HIS A 44 -8.49 1.22 -1.59
CA HIS A 44 -8.99 -0.04 -2.15
C HIS A 44 -9.73 -0.85 -1.07
N PRO A 45 -10.90 -1.43 -1.37
CA PRO A 45 -11.69 -2.15 -0.35
C PRO A 45 -10.96 -3.31 0.31
N ARG A 46 -10.00 -3.91 -0.39
CA ARG A 46 -9.23 -5.05 0.13
C ARG A 46 -7.76 -4.72 0.38
N HIS A 47 -7.33 -3.51 0.04
CA HIS A 47 -5.95 -3.04 0.17
C HIS A 47 -4.93 -3.92 -0.56
N LEU A 48 -5.39 -4.73 -1.49
CA LEU A 48 -4.64 -5.53 -2.44
C LEU A 48 -5.19 -5.27 -3.82
N ALA A 49 -4.35 -4.87 -4.75
CA ALA A 49 -4.77 -4.56 -6.10
C ALA A 49 -3.83 -5.16 -7.14
N SER A 50 -4.39 -5.62 -8.25
CA SER A 50 -3.60 -6.03 -9.40
C SER A 50 -2.94 -4.80 -10.05
N GLU A 51 -1.92 -5.04 -10.87
CA GLU A 51 -1.27 -3.97 -11.62
C GLU A 51 -2.28 -3.21 -12.50
N ASP A 52 -3.21 -3.92 -13.14
CA ASP A 52 -4.23 -3.31 -13.99
C ASP A 52 -5.19 -2.43 -13.18
N GLU A 53 -5.56 -2.84 -11.97
CA GLU A 53 -6.37 -1.99 -11.08
C GLU A 53 -5.63 -0.72 -10.69
N ILE A 54 -4.35 -0.85 -10.34
CA ILE A 54 -3.52 0.30 -9.95
C ILE A 54 -3.37 1.25 -11.15
N ASP A 55 -3.05 0.71 -12.32
CA ASP A 55 -2.90 1.51 -13.54
C ASP A 55 -4.19 2.28 -13.88
N TYR A 56 -5.33 1.64 -13.70
CA TYR A 56 -6.63 2.28 -13.91
C TYR A 56 -6.92 3.38 -12.88
N LEU A 57 -6.63 3.10 -11.60
CA LEU A 57 -6.89 4.06 -10.52
C LEU A 57 -5.95 5.27 -10.58
N VAL A 58 -4.75 5.09 -11.11
CA VAL A 58 -3.75 6.16 -11.29
C VAL A 58 -3.77 6.60 -12.77
N HIS A 59 -4.92 7.04 -13.22
CA HIS A 59 -5.25 7.24 -14.64
C HIS A 59 -4.54 8.42 -15.32
N ASN A 60 -3.91 9.31 -14.56
CA ASN A 60 -3.19 10.48 -15.11
C ASN A 60 -1.73 10.17 -15.46
N LYS A 61 -1.29 8.92 -15.31
CA LYS A 61 0.09 8.52 -15.53
C LYS A 61 0.17 7.42 -16.58
N SER A 62 1.30 7.33 -17.27
CA SER A 62 1.51 6.24 -18.22
C SER A 62 1.64 4.90 -17.50
N THR A 63 1.30 3.82 -18.19
CA THR A 63 1.46 2.46 -17.66
C THR A 63 2.90 2.19 -17.24
N GLY A 64 3.88 2.64 -18.04
CA GLY A 64 5.30 2.49 -17.70
C GLY A 64 5.69 3.22 -16.42
N ALA A 65 5.19 4.44 -16.23
CA ALA A 65 5.45 5.19 -14.99
C ALA A 65 4.85 4.50 -13.77
N VAL A 66 3.66 3.93 -13.90
CA VAL A 66 3.01 3.16 -12.83
C VAL A 66 3.81 1.91 -12.51
N GLN A 67 4.22 1.15 -13.51
CA GLN A 67 5.04 -0.06 -13.34
C GLN A 67 6.38 0.24 -12.65
N ASP A 68 7.08 1.27 -13.09
CA ASP A 68 8.35 1.69 -12.49
C ASP A 68 8.17 2.12 -11.03
N SER A 69 7.08 2.80 -10.73
CA SER A 69 6.78 3.27 -9.38
C SER A 69 6.41 2.11 -8.44
N ILE A 70 5.63 1.13 -8.92
CA ILE A 70 5.35 -0.10 -8.17
C ILE A 70 6.65 -0.83 -7.86
N ALA A 71 7.50 -1.01 -8.87
CA ALA A 71 8.80 -1.70 -8.71
C ALA A 71 9.66 -0.99 -7.67
N ARG A 72 9.68 0.33 -7.68
CA ARG A 72 10.44 1.11 -6.71
C ARG A 72 9.90 0.93 -5.29
N LEU A 73 8.59 0.95 -5.11
CA LEU A 73 7.95 0.75 -3.80
C LEU A 73 8.19 -0.68 -3.28
N VAL A 74 8.23 -1.66 -4.16
CA VAL A 74 8.58 -3.05 -3.80
C VAL A 74 10.05 -3.16 -3.40
N GLU A 75 10.94 -2.54 -4.16
CA GLU A 75 12.39 -2.50 -3.86
C GLU A 75 12.67 -1.91 -2.48
N GLU A 76 11.92 -0.87 -2.10
CA GLU A 76 12.06 -0.20 -0.81
C GLU A 76 11.22 -0.85 0.31
N ASP A 77 10.64 -2.00 0.04
CA ASP A 77 9.86 -2.80 0.99
C ASP A 77 8.62 -2.09 1.56
N ILE A 78 8.09 -1.12 0.84
CA ILE A 78 6.80 -0.49 1.18
C ILE A 78 5.65 -1.36 0.69
N LEU A 79 5.79 -1.92 -0.50
CA LEU A 79 4.86 -2.87 -1.09
C LEU A 79 5.52 -4.24 -1.25
N ALA A 80 4.70 -5.26 -1.32
CA ALA A 80 5.10 -6.59 -1.75
C ALA A 80 4.11 -7.09 -2.81
N MET A 81 4.57 -8.02 -3.62
CA MET A 81 3.71 -8.73 -4.55
C MET A 81 3.19 -9.98 -3.85
N TYR A 82 1.89 -10.11 -3.79
CA TYR A 82 1.19 -11.26 -3.21
C TYR A 82 0.56 -12.05 -4.34
N GLU A 83 0.88 -13.32 -4.42
CA GLU A 83 0.39 -14.19 -5.48
C GLU A 83 -0.69 -15.13 -4.95
N HIS A 84 -1.81 -15.21 -5.67
CA HIS A 84 -2.84 -16.19 -5.37
C HIS A 84 -2.32 -17.60 -5.72
N GLU A 85 -2.81 -18.61 -5.01
CA GLU A 85 -2.33 -20.00 -5.17
C GLU A 85 -2.36 -20.44 -6.64
N PRO A 86 -1.27 -21.07 -7.14
CA PRO A 86 -1.15 -21.43 -8.56
C PRO A 86 -2.28 -22.30 -9.11
N ASN A 87 -2.84 -23.19 -8.29
CA ASN A 87 -3.94 -24.08 -8.67
C ASN A 87 -5.29 -23.37 -8.77
N LYS A 88 -5.36 -22.11 -8.33
CA LYS A 88 -6.56 -21.27 -8.40
C LYS A 88 -6.47 -20.19 -9.46
N HIS A 89 -5.40 -20.19 -10.25
CA HIS A 89 -5.26 -19.21 -11.35
C HIS A 89 -6.31 -19.49 -12.40
N THR A 90 -7.04 -18.48 -12.80
CA THR A 90 -7.98 -18.53 -13.90
C THR A 90 -7.61 -17.50 -14.94
N ARG A 91 -7.93 -17.78 -16.20
CA ARG A 91 -7.56 -16.95 -17.34
C ARG A 91 -8.16 -15.53 -17.27
N ASP A 92 -9.33 -15.41 -16.65
CA ASP A 92 -10.11 -14.17 -16.64
C ASP A 92 -9.83 -13.26 -15.42
N TYR A 93 -9.06 -13.76 -14.47
CA TYR A 93 -8.78 -13.05 -13.22
C TYR A 93 -7.29 -12.87 -12.99
N PRO A 94 -6.88 -11.73 -12.43
CA PRO A 94 -5.50 -11.57 -12.02
C PRO A 94 -5.17 -12.53 -10.87
N TYR A 95 -3.91 -12.88 -10.73
CA TYR A 95 -3.42 -13.72 -9.63
C TYR A 95 -2.26 -13.07 -8.87
N LYS A 96 -1.73 -11.97 -9.39
CA LYS A 96 -0.68 -11.18 -8.74
C LYS A 96 -1.27 -9.86 -8.26
N PHE A 97 -1.04 -9.57 -7.00
CA PHE A 97 -1.57 -8.38 -6.35
C PHE A 97 -0.45 -7.67 -5.60
N TYR A 98 -0.60 -6.37 -5.42
CA TYR A 98 0.32 -5.55 -4.65
C TYR A 98 -0.40 -5.01 -3.43
N GLY A 99 0.29 -5.01 -2.31
CA GLY A 99 -0.22 -4.50 -1.04
C GLY A 99 0.92 -4.08 -0.13
N PHE A 100 0.58 -3.43 0.97
CA PHE A 100 1.58 -2.94 1.92
C PHE A 100 2.23 -4.10 2.68
N THR A 101 3.49 -3.90 3.06
CA THR A 101 4.22 -4.75 3.99
C THR A 101 4.06 -4.20 5.41
N GLU A 102 4.51 -4.96 6.42
CA GLU A 102 4.58 -4.44 7.80
C GLU A 102 5.46 -3.19 7.86
N HIS A 103 6.60 -3.22 7.20
CA HIS A 103 7.49 -2.06 7.10
C HIS A 103 6.78 -0.88 6.42
N GLY A 104 6.05 -1.15 5.35
CA GLY A 104 5.26 -0.15 4.64
C GLY A 104 4.23 0.51 5.56
N ILE A 105 3.52 -0.27 6.35
CA ILE A 105 2.56 0.25 7.33
C ILE A 105 3.25 1.13 8.37
N ASP A 106 4.40 0.71 8.91
CA ASP A 106 5.15 1.50 9.88
C ASP A 106 5.56 2.86 9.28
N VAL A 107 6.04 2.86 8.04
CA VAL A 107 6.41 4.09 7.33
C VAL A 107 5.18 4.99 7.12
N LEU A 108 4.07 4.43 6.67
CA LEU A 108 2.84 5.18 6.45
C LEU A 108 2.29 5.77 7.74
N ASP A 109 2.35 5.03 8.83
CA ASP A 109 1.94 5.52 10.14
C ASP A 109 2.82 6.68 10.62
N GLN A 110 4.13 6.56 10.42
CA GLN A 110 5.10 7.59 10.75
C GLN A 110 4.78 8.94 10.08
N PHE A 111 4.29 8.92 8.85
CA PHE A 111 3.94 10.11 8.08
C PHE A 111 2.44 10.42 8.05
N ASN A 112 1.67 9.81 8.92
CA ASN A 112 0.23 10.04 9.10
C ASN A 112 -0.64 9.67 7.87
N TYR A 113 -0.15 8.83 6.97
CA TYR A 113 -0.93 8.38 5.82
C TYR A 113 -2.16 7.57 6.22
N LEU A 114 -2.08 6.80 7.30
CA LEU A 114 -3.18 5.94 7.73
C LEU A 114 -4.42 6.74 8.15
N LYS A 115 -4.24 7.97 8.60
CA LYS A 115 -5.36 8.88 8.91
C LYS A 115 -6.15 9.27 7.68
N GLY A 116 -5.57 9.14 6.49
CA GLY A 116 -6.23 9.44 5.23
C GLY A 116 -7.08 8.31 4.65
N VAL A 117 -7.09 7.12 5.26
CA VAL A 117 -7.82 5.95 4.75
C VAL A 117 -9.30 6.25 4.49
N PRO A 118 -10.07 6.89 5.39
CA PRO A 118 -11.47 7.19 5.11
C PRO A 118 -11.68 8.08 3.87
N PHE A 119 -10.79 9.05 3.67
CA PHE A 119 -10.84 9.93 2.51
C PHE A 119 -10.48 9.18 1.21
N ALA A 120 -9.45 8.36 1.26
CA ALA A 120 -9.02 7.54 0.12
C ALA A 120 -10.11 6.55 -0.27
N ARG A 121 -10.77 5.94 0.70
CA ARG A 121 -11.88 5.02 0.47
C ARG A 121 -13.09 5.73 -0.15
N ALA A 122 -13.44 6.89 0.33
CA ALA A 122 -14.52 7.70 -0.23
C ALA A 122 -14.24 8.08 -1.69
N ALA A 123 -12.99 8.41 -2.01
CA ALA A 123 -12.57 8.70 -3.38
C ALA A 123 -12.68 7.45 -4.27
N HIS A 124 -12.27 6.29 -3.75
CA HIS A 124 -12.38 5.02 -4.47
C HIS A 124 -13.84 4.68 -4.80
N GLU A 125 -14.75 4.84 -3.84
CA GLU A 125 -16.18 4.57 -4.02
C GLU A 125 -16.81 5.45 -5.09
N LYS A 126 -16.31 6.67 -5.26
CA LYS A 126 -16.77 7.60 -6.30
C LYS A 126 -16.15 7.34 -7.67
N THR A 127 -15.13 6.52 -7.76
CA THR A 127 -14.44 6.23 -9.00
C THR A 127 -15.29 5.32 -9.86
N ARG A 128 -15.57 5.76 -11.10
CA ARG A 128 -16.28 4.96 -12.08
C ARG A 128 -15.32 3.91 -12.64
N LYS A 129 -15.70 2.64 -12.61
CA LYS A 129 -14.86 1.51 -13.02
C LYS A 129 -15.42 0.86 -14.28
N SER A 130 -14.51 0.39 -15.16
CA SER A 130 -14.88 -0.45 -16.29
C SER A 130 -15.27 -1.84 -15.80
N GLU A 131 -15.96 -2.61 -16.64
CA GLU A 131 -16.32 -4.01 -16.33
C GLU A 131 -15.08 -4.86 -16.03
N LYS A 132 -13.99 -4.62 -16.76
CA LYS A 132 -12.72 -5.31 -16.54
C LYS A 132 -12.19 -5.04 -15.12
N ILE A 133 -12.21 -3.79 -14.69
CA ILE A 133 -11.69 -3.39 -13.38
C ILE A 133 -12.60 -3.89 -12.26
N GLU A 134 -13.92 -3.86 -12.43
CA GLU A 134 -14.86 -4.46 -11.48
C GLU A 134 -14.60 -5.96 -11.33
N ARG A 135 -14.31 -6.64 -12.42
CA ARG A 135 -13.96 -8.07 -12.41
C ARG A 135 -12.66 -8.31 -11.66
N HIS A 136 -11.65 -7.48 -11.90
CA HIS A 136 -10.38 -7.56 -11.16
C HIS A 136 -10.56 -7.31 -9.67
N GLU A 137 -11.37 -6.31 -9.31
CA GLU A 137 -11.66 -5.99 -7.91
C GLU A 137 -12.38 -7.12 -7.18
N SER A 138 -13.25 -7.84 -7.88
CA SER A 138 -13.98 -8.98 -7.32
C SER A 138 -13.19 -10.30 -7.36
N ALA A 139 -12.04 -10.33 -8.01
CA ALA A 139 -11.23 -11.55 -8.16
C ALA A 139 -10.77 -12.08 -6.78
N PRO A 140 -10.73 -13.41 -6.64
CA PRO A 140 -10.14 -14.03 -5.44
C PRO A 140 -8.68 -13.60 -5.29
N ARG A 141 -8.26 -13.33 -4.08
CA ARG A 141 -6.90 -12.87 -3.78
C ARG A 141 -6.41 -13.43 -2.45
N PRO A 142 -5.08 -13.47 -2.25
CA PRO A 142 -4.53 -13.94 -0.98
C PRO A 142 -4.87 -12.96 0.14
N ASP A 143 -4.69 -13.42 1.37
CA ASP A 143 -4.84 -12.56 2.54
C ASP A 143 -3.58 -11.73 2.77
N LEU A 144 -3.76 -10.51 3.24
CA LEU A 144 -2.66 -9.70 3.74
C LEU A 144 -2.12 -10.28 5.05
N PRO A 145 -0.85 -10.05 5.39
CA PRO A 145 -0.36 -10.35 6.74
C PRO A 145 -1.29 -9.75 7.80
N ASP A 146 -1.54 -10.49 8.88
CA ASP A 146 -2.50 -10.09 9.91
C ASP A 146 -2.24 -8.69 10.47
N GLU A 147 -0.98 -8.34 10.71
CA GLU A 147 -0.61 -7.03 11.23
C GLU A 147 -0.94 -5.90 10.25
N VAL A 148 -0.76 -6.15 8.95
CA VAL A 148 -1.10 -5.19 7.90
C VAL A 148 -2.61 -5.02 7.80
N ALA A 149 -3.34 -6.13 7.75
CA ALA A 149 -4.78 -6.13 7.67
C ALA A 149 -5.42 -5.42 8.88
N GLU A 150 -4.89 -5.68 10.07
CA GLU A 150 -5.37 -5.05 11.30
C GLU A 150 -5.12 -3.55 11.32
N ALA A 151 -3.94 -3.11 10.91
CA ALA A 151 -3.60 -1.69 10.85
C ALA A 151 -4.51 -0.91 9.90
N LEU A 152 -4.84 -1.50 8.75
CA LEU A 152 -5.69 -0.87 7.74
C LEU A 152 -7.18 -0.94 8.12
N ARG A 153 -7.59 -1.96 8.85
CA ARG A 153 -8.96 -2.16 9.31
C ARG A 153 -9.33 -1.24 10.47
N PHE A 154 -8.36 -0.86 11.27
CA PHE A 154 -8.57 -0.14 12.53
C PHE A 154 -9.42 1.12 12.37
N GLU A 155 -9.22 1.88 11.32
CA GLU A 155 -9.98 3.12 11.08
C GLU A 155 -11.42 2.82 10.62
N ASP A 156 -11.63 1.78 9.82
CA ASP A 156 -12.93 1.41 9.32
C ASP A 156 -13.82 0.75 10.38
N ASP A 157 -13.24 -0.15 11.16
CA ASP A 157 -13.97 -0.86 12.20
C ASP A 157 -14.42 0.07 13.31
N ARG A 158 -13.62 1.10 13.63
CA ARG A 158 -14.01 2.13 14.58
C ARG A 158 -15.23 2.92 14.10
N ALA A 159 -15.27 3.27 12.83
CA ALA A 159 -16.40 3.98 12.25
C ALA A 159 -17.66 3.08 12.23
N ALA A 160 -17.52 1.80 11.92
CA ALA A 160 -18.61 0.83 11.91
C ALA A 160 -19.11 0.55 13.34
N ASP A 161 -18.22 0.34 14.29
CA ASP A 161 -18.57 0.13 15.70
C ASP A 161 -19.28 1.33 16.30
N THR A 162 -18.86 2.53 15.95
CA THR A 162 -19.51 3.76 16.40
C THR A 162 -20.91 3.91 15.80
N ALA A 163 -21.08 3.53 14.53
CA ALA A 163 -22.38 3.56 13.86
C ALA A 163 -23.34 2.51 14.44
N GLU A 164 -22.87 1.31 14.73
CA GLU A 164 -23.68 0.26 15.36
C GLU A 164 -24.08 0.62 16.80
N ALA A 165 -23.17 1.20 17.55
CA ALA A 165 -23.45 1.64 18.93
C ALA A 165 -24.50 2.77 18.96
N THR A 166 -24.52 3.63 17.96
CA THR A 166 -25.51 4.71 17.85
C THR A 166 -26.88 4.17 17.45
N ASP A 167 -26.92 3.14 16.61
CA ASP A 167 -28.18 2.54 16.14
C ASP A 167 -28.86 1.72 17.24
N THR A 168 -28.11 1.14 18.14
CA THR A 168 -28.63 0.35 19.25
C THR A 168 -29.26 1.22 20.34
N ASP A 169 -28.84 2.45 20.47
CA ASP A 169 -29.35 3.39 21.49
C ASP A 169 -30.66 4.06 21.06
N LEU A 170 -31.01 4.03 19.79
CA LEU A 170 -32.22 4.64 19.24
C LEU A 170 -33.45 3.71 19.23
N SER A 171 -33.28 2.42 19.58
CA SER A 171 -34.36 1.43 19.56
C SER A 171 -35.00 1.19 20.94
N LYS A 172 -34.85 2.13 21.86
CA LYS A 172 -35.57 2.09 23.13
C LYS A 172 -36.70 3.10 23.17
#